data_5f155a349b9448252724abc26fdde400
#
_entry.id   5f155a349b9448252724abc26fdde400
#
_cell.length_a   1.000
_cell.length_b   1.000
_cell.length_c   1.000
_cell.angle_alpha   90.00
_cell.angle_beta   90.00
_cell.angle_gamma   90.00
#
_symmetry.space_group_name_H-M   'P 1'
#
loop_
_entity.id
_entity.type
_entity.pdbx_description
1 polymer ?
#
loop_
_entity_poly.entity_id
_entity_poly.type
_entity_poly.pdbx_seq_one_letter_code
_entity_poly.pdbx_strand_id
1 'polypeptide(L)'
;MFTDNKDFYPTPQNLIDKMLDGLDWKMIHTILEPSAGKGNIVESLKKKEDFNNRWYTTIKLNIDCIENDTNLRAVLKEKDFRVVHDDFLTYDTMKEYDLIIMNPPFSNGCKHLLKALEMQQRNGGAVICLLNAETLKNECNNERIMLNRMLEEYNADIQYIQDAFMDAERKTNVEIALIKVKLPDVQRNSFIFDSLEKAKEQREYTYNTENTQLAENDFLKAIVEQYKMEIEAGVKLIKEYYAMSPHILYQFGKDKQTGQTIQTGGCVLNLSIGKDSASVNGYIREIRGKYWSALFDNPKFIGQLTNNLQREYYNKVEELKDYEFSLHNIYELKIDMSKKVIKGIEDTIISLFEELSNKYSYYDECSKNIHYFNGWKTNKAWIINKKVIIPLRGWRDLEYSWGGFKPSDREVVNKLRDIEKCFNYLDGGLTEAVDLQQSLEFAEEYGESKDIVLKYFNVTFYKKGTCHITFTNEELLKKFNIFGAQHKGWLPPSYGKKKYSDMTSEEKAVVNDFEGEVEYSKVMSNSQYYLFDANNITMLEDKSA
;
A
#
# COMPACT_ATOMS: atom_id res chain seq x y z
N MET A 1 2.28 -27.14 5.89
CA MET A 1 1.91 -25.83 6.42
C MET A 1 0.58 -25.29 5.85
N PHE A 2 0.01 -25.88 4.80
CA PHE A 2 -1.25 -25.46 4.15
C PHE A 2 -2.34 -26.54 4.21
N THR A 3 -2.27 -27.44 5.21
CA THR A 3 -3.15 -28.63 5.33
C THR A 3 -4.52 -28.35 5.92
N ASP A 4 -4.74 -27.14 6.46
CA ASP A 4 -5.98 -26.83 7.19
C ASP A 4 -7.09 -26.24 6.31
N ASN A 5 -6.78 -25.74 5.11
CA ASN A 5 -7.78 -25.24 4.17
C ASN A 5 -8.35 -26.42 3.34
N LYS A 6 -9.57 -26.88 3.69
CA LYS A 6 -10.21 -28.04 3.04
C LYS A 6 -10.50 -27.83 1.56
N ASP A 7 -10.66 -26.59 1.11
CA ASP A 7 -11.06 -26.23 -0.26
C ASP A 7 -9.89 -25.78 -1.15
N PHE A 8 -8.64 -25.84 -0.66
CA PHE A 8 -7.47 -25.47 -1.45
C PHE A 8 -6.96 -26.64 -2.29
N TYR A 9 -7.08 -26.52 -3.62
CA TYR A 9 -6.59 -27.47 -4.63
C TYR A 9 -5.74 -26.72 -5.65
N PRO A 10 -4.38 -26.74 -5.53
CA PRO A 10 -3.50 -26.12 -6.51
C PRO A 10 -3.75 -26.67 -7.91
N THR A 11 -3.95 -25.81 -8.87
CA THR A 11 -4.21 -26.21 -10.26
C THR A 11 -2.96 -26.80 -10.89
N PRO A 12 -2.97 -28.07 -11.34
CA PRO A 12 -1.82 -28.69 -12.00
C PRO A 12 -1.60 -28.11 -13.40
N GLN A 13 -0.35 -28.17 -13.88
CA GLN A 13 0.07 -27.52 -15.11
C GLN A 13 -0.70 -28.03 -16.36
N ASN A 14 -1.00 -29.31 -16.42
CA ASN A 14 -1.78 -29.91 -17.52
C ASN A 14 -3.20 -29.34 -17.66
N LEU A 15 -3.83 -28.96 -16.53
CA LEU A 15 -5.13 -28.28 -16.53
C LEU A 15 -4.99 -26.82 -16.93
N ILE A 16 -3.94 -26.13 -16.45
CA ILE A 16 -3.67 -24.74 -16.83
C ILE A 16 -3.45 -24.67 -18.33
N ASP A 17 -2.69 -25.58 -18.91
CA ASP A 17 -2.46 -25.62 -20.35
C ASP A 17 -3.77 -25.79 -21.14
N LYS A 18 -4.69 -26.63 -20.67
CA LYS A 18 -6.03 -26.76 -21.25
C LYS A 18 -6.89 -25.51 -21.08
N MET A 19 -6.80 -24.83 -19.93
CA MET A 19 -7.49 -23.56 -19.69
C MET A 19 -7.02 -22.50 -20.69
N LEU A 20 -5.72 -22.41 -20.93
CA LEU A 20 -5.10 -21.39 -21.78
C LEU A 20 -5.12 -21.73 -23.27
N ASP A 21 -5.51 -22.95 -23.63
CA ASP A 21 -5.59 -23.38 -25.03
C ASP A 21 -6.74 -22.68 -25.79
N GLY A 22 -6.49 -22.29 -27.03
CA GLY A 22 -7.47 -21.63 -27.91
C GLY A 22 -7.71 -20.14 -27.61
N LEU A 23 -6.95 -19.50 -26.69
CA LEU A 23 -7.07 -18.07 -26.43
C LEU A 23 -6.36 -17.21 -27.48
N ASP A 24 -7.04 -16.15 -27.94
CA ASP A 24 -6.42 -15.12 -28.78
C ASP A 24 -5.69 -14.07 -27.93
N TRP A 25 -4.42 -14.29 -27.73
CA TRP A 25 -3.56 -13.44 -26.91
C TRP A 25 -3.39 -12.01 -27.43
N LYS A 26 -3.78 -11.73 -28.68
CA LYS A 26 -3.73 -10.36 -29.22
C LYS A 26 -4.83 -9.47 -28.63
N MET A 27 -5.91 -10.09 -28.16
CA MET A 27 -7.08 -9.40 -27.64
C MET A 27 -7.13 -9.38 -26.10
N ILE A 28 -6.17 -10.04 -25.43
CA ILE A 28 -6.15 -10.18 -23.97
C ILE A 28 -5.01 -9.35 -23.39
N HIS A 29 -5.34 -8.30 -22.66
CA HIS A 29 -4.39 -7.40 -22.00
C HIS A 29 -4.62 -7.33 -20.49
N THR A 30 -5.87 -7.42 -20.04
CA THR A 30 -6.28 -7.30 -18.65
C THR A 30 -6.89 -8.60 -18.17
N ILE A 31 -6.32 -9.18 -17.11
CA ILE A 31 -6.71 -10.49 -16.61
C ILE A 31 -7.01 -10.39 -15.11
N LEU A 32 -8.08 -11.05 -14.67
CA LEU A 32 -8.38 -11.27 -13.25
C LEU A 32 -8.30 -12.76 -12.93
N GLU A 33 -7.51 -13.11 -11.91
CA GLU A 33 -7.56 -14.41 -11.24
C GLU A 33 -8.14 -14.27 -9.85
N PRO A 34 -9.45 -14.53 -9.68
CA PRO A 34 -10.15 -14.25 -8.42
C PRO A 34 -10.03 -15.33 -7.34
N SER A 35 -9.19 -16.36 -7.55
CA SER A 35 -8.92 -17.43 -6.59
C SER A 35 -7.50 -17.94 -6.77
N ALA A 36 -6.53 -17.03 -6.56
CA ALA A 36 -5.17 -17.20 -7.05
C ALA A 36 -4.35 -18.29 -6.33
N GLY A 37 -4.71 -18.67 -5.12
CA GLY A 37 -4.01 -19.69 -4.37
C GLY A 37 -2.52 -19.38 -4.21
N LYS A 38 -1.65 -20.27 -4.66
CA LYS A 38 -0.19 -20.07 -4.71
C LYS A 38 0.28 -19.31 -5.97
N GLY A 39 -0.64 -18.97 -6.90
CA GLY A 39 -0.35 -18.24 -8.14
C GLY A 39 0.06 -19.13 -9.32
N ASN A 40 -0.29 -20.40 -9.35
CA ASN A 40 0.11 -21.32 -10.43
C ASN A 40 -0.37 -20.86 -11.80
N ILE A 41 -1.62 -20.37 -11.90
CA ILE A 41 -2.19 -19.83 -13.14
C ILE A 41 -1.46 -18.54 -13.53
N VAL A 42 -1.22 -17.63 -12.57
CA VAL A 42 -0.51 -16.37 -12.81
C VAL A 42 0.90 -16.61 -13.33
N GLU A 43 1.64 -17.57 -12.75
CA GLU A 43 2.98 -17.96 -13.23
C GLU A 43 2.95 -18.43 -14.68
N SER A 44 1.92 -19.21 -15.03
CA SER A 44 1.76 -19.71 -16.42
C SER A 44 1.38 -18.58 -17.38
N LEU A 45 0.60 -17.60 -16.93
CA LEU A 45 0.27 -16.40 -17.72
C LEU A 45 1.52 -15.52 -17.94
N LYS A 46 2.34 -15.30 -16.90
CA LYS A 46 3.61 -14.54 -17.02
C LYS A 46 4.60 -15.23 -17.98
N LYS A 47 4.67 -16.56 -18.00
CA LYS A 47 5.48 -17.30 -18.98
C LYS A 47 5.03 -17.08 -20.44
N LYS A 48 3.73 -16.85 -20.68
CA LYS A 48 3.22 -16.50 -22.01
C LYS A 48 3.63 -15.10 -22.45
N GLU A 49 3.72 -14.15 -21.52
CA GLU A 49 4.27 -12.81 -21.75
C GLU A 49 5.71 -12.87 -22.26
N ASP A 50 6.58 -13.64 -21.56
CA ASP A 50 7.99 -13.80 -21.92
C ASP A 50 8.20 -14.49 -23.28
N PHE A 51 7.36 -15.47 -23.62
CA PHE A 51 7.46 -16.19 -24.88
C PHE A 51 7.12 -15.30 -26.08
N ASN A 52 6.12 -14.44 -25.97
CA ASN A 52 5.72 -13.51 -27.03
C ASN A 52 6.74 -12.38 -27.25
N ASN A 53 7.53 -12.03 -26.22
CA ASN A 53 8.59 -11.02 -26.32
C ASN A 53 9.74 -11.40 -27.27
N ARG A 54 9.93 -12.69 -27.60
CA ARG A 54 10.99 -13.16 -28.52
C ARG A 54 10.70 -12.86 -29.99
N TRP A 55 9.47 -12.46 -30.37
CA TRP A 55 9.03 -12.31 -31.74
C TRP A 55 8.47 -10.91 -32.09
N TYR A 56 9.03 -9.83 -31.53
CA TYR A 56 8.73 -8.42 -31.88
C TYR A 56 7.37 -7.85 -31.43
N THR A 57 6.58 -8.55 -30.66
CA THR A 57 5.35 -7.98 -30.07
C THR A 57 5.39 -8.15 -28.56
N THR A 58 5.69 -7.07 -27.85
CA THR A 58 5.62 -7.01 -26.38
C THR A 58 4.16 -7.00 -25.94
N ILE A 59 3.60 -8.16 -25.63
CA ILE A 59 2.31 -8.22 -24.95
C ILE A 59 2.59 -8.10 -23.46
N LYS A 60 2.28 -6.95 -22.88
CA LYS A 60 2.33 -6.75 -21.43
C LYS A 60 0.96 -7.08 -20.84
N LEU A 61 0.88 -8.16 -20.07
CA LEU A 61 -0.34 -8.57 -19.39
C LEU A 61 -0.51 -7.81 -18.07
N ASN A 62 -1.67 -7.23 -17.87
CA ASN A 62 -2.05 -6.58 -16.63
C ASN A 62 -2.88 -7.57 -15.80
N ILE A 63 -2.22 -8.30 -14.87
CA ILE A 63 -2.84 -9.41 -14.13
C ILE A 63 -3.14 -8.95 -12.71
N ASP A 64 -4.40 -9.07 -12.31
CA ASP A 64 -4.86 -8.86 -10.92
C ASP A 64 -5.21 -10.20 -10.29
N CYS A 65 -4.88 -10.34 -8.99
CA CYS A 65 -5.16 -11.52 -8.19
C CYS A 65 -6.07 -11.18 -7.02
N ILE A 66 -6.93 -12.12 -6.64
CA ILE A 66 -7.68 -12.09 -5.38
C ILE A 66 -7.45 -13.44 -4.67
N GLU A 67 -7.23 -13.40 -3.36
CA GLU A 67 -7.01 -14.59 -2.54
C GLU A 67 -7.47 -14.35 -1.11
N ASN A 68 -8.33 -15.23 -0.59
CA ASN A 68 -8.91 -15.06 0.73
C ASN A 68 -7.98 -15.50 1.87
N ASP A 69 -7.17 -16.55 1.65
CA ASP A 69 -6.23 -17.04 2.67
C ASP A 69 -5.06 -16.09 2.86
N THR A 70 -4.87 -15.60 4.08
CA THR A 70 -3.81 -14.63 4.43
C THR A 70 -2.40 -15.16 4.15
N ASN A 71 -2.15 -16.47 4.36
CA ASN A 71 -0.83 -17.07 4.13
C ASN A 71 -0.55 -17.16 2.61
N LEU A 72 -1.57 -17.54 1.83
CA LEU A 72 -1.46 -17.59 0.36
C LEU A 72 -1.29 -16.19 -0.22
N ARG A 73 -1.99 -15.17 0.32
CA ARG A 73 -1.74 -13.76 -0.06
C ARG A 73 -0.28 -13.34 0.19
N ALA A 74 0.30 -13.77 1.31
CA ALA A 74 1.71 -13.47 1.60
C ALA A 74 2.64 -14.12 0.55
N VAL A 75 2.38 -15.36 0.14
CA VAL A 75 3.13 -16.06 -0.92
C VAL A 75 2.99 -15.34 -2.26
N LEU A 76 1.78 -14.87 -2.62
CA LEU A 76 1.57 -14.10 -3.86
C LEU A 76 2.34 -12.78 -3.85
N LYS A 77 2.32 -12.05 -2.73
CA LYS A 77 3.08 -10.81 -2.54
C LYS A 77 4.59 -11.04 -2.61
N GLU A 78 5.10 -12.14 -2.04
CA GLU A 78 6.53 -12.53 -2.12
C GLU A 78 6.97 -12.82 -3.56
N LYS A 79 6.07 -13.35 -4.39
CA LYS A 79 6.29 -13.58 -5.84
C LYS A 79 6.07 -12.33 -6.70
N ASP A 80 5.85 -11.18 -6.10
CA ASP A 80 5.55 -9.93 -6.81
C ASP A 80 4.30 -10.02 -7.70
N PHE A 81 3.26 -10.72 -7.20
CA PHE A 81 1.95 -10.76 -7.85
C PHE A 81 1.03 -9.73 -7.21
N ARG A 82 0.30 -8.99 -8.05
CA ARG A 82 -0.58 -7.91 -7.60
C ARG A 82 -1.88 -8.45 -7.04
N VAL A 83 -2.01 -8.46 -5.71
CA VAL A 83 -3.23 -8.87 -5.00
C VAL A 83 -4.06 -7.61 -4.74
N VAL A 84 -5.22 -7.49 -5.41
CA VAL A 84 -6.06 -6.27 -5.38
C VAL A 84 -7.19 -6.33 -4.34
N HIS A 85 -7.55 -7.52 -3.86
CA HIS A 85 -8.59 -7.71 -2.84
C HIS A 85 -8.42 -9.09 -2.16
N ASP A 86 -9.15 -9.31 -1.06
CA ASP A 86 -9.10 -10.57 -0.30
C ASP A 86 -10.25 -11.52 -0.64
N ASP A 87 -11.47 -11.04 -0.87
CA ASP A 87 -12.64 -11.88 -1.16
C ASP A 87 -13.30 -11.45 -2.48
N PHE A 88 -13.26 -12.35 -3.46
CA PHE A 88 -13.87 -12.10 -4.77
C PHE A 88 -15.37 -11.81 -4.68
N LEU A 89 -16.08 -12.46 -3.76
CA LEU A 89 -17.54 -12.25 -3.65
C LEU A 89 -17.90 -10.85 -3.15
N THR A 90 -17.00 -10.17 -2.46
CA THR A 90 -17.16 -8.77 -2.01
C THR A 90 -16.45 -7.76 -2.90
N TYR A 91 -15.61 -8.24 -3.83
CA TYR A 91 -14.86 -7.36 -4.73
C TYR A 91 -15.80 -6.59 -5.66
N ASP A 92 -15.73 -5.27 -5.63
CA ASP A 92 -16.50 -4.36 -6.49
C ASP A 92 -15.53 -3.42 -7.22
N THR A 93 -15.62 -3.39 -8.55
CA THR A 93 -14.76 -2.58 -9.40
C THR A 93 -15.44 -2.19 -10.70
N MET A 94 -15.06 -1.04 -11.24
CA MET A 94 -15.41 -0.61 -12.60
C MET A 94 -14.32 -0.97 -13.63
N LYS A 95 -13.19 -1.56 -13.18
CA LYS A 95 -12.14 -2.03 -14.08
C LYS A 95 -12.66 -3.12 -15.01
N GLU A 96 -12.39 -2.97 -16.30
CA GLU A 96 -12.77 -3.92 -17.33
C GLU A 96 -11.65 -4.96 -17.51
N TYR A 97 -12.03 -6.24 -17.56
CA TYR A 97 -11.12 -7.37 -17.78
C TYR A 97 -11.47 -8.08 -19.07
N ASP A 98 -10.44 -8.34 -19.90
CA ASP A 98 -10.62 -9.11 -21.13
C ASP A 98 -10.81 -10.60 -20.82
N LEU A 99 -10.20 -11.07 -19.72
CA LEU A 99 -10.26 -12.45 -19.26
C LEU A 99 -10.41 -12.53 -17.75
N ILE A 100 -11.39 -13.31 -17.28
CA ILE A 100 -11.46 -13.79 -15.90
C ILE A 100 -11.17 -15.30 -15.93
N ILE A 101 -10.10 -15.73 -15.25
CA ILE A 101 -9.66 -17.13 -15.21
C ILE A 101 -9.54 -17.59 -13.78
N MET A 102 -10.15 -18.74 -13.43
CA MET A 102 -10.19 -19.17 -12.05
C MET A 102 -10.33 -20.67 -11.84
N ASN A 103 -9.80 -21.10 -10.70
CA ASN A 103 -10.14 -22.38 -10.07
C ASN A 103 -10.70 -22.07 -8.66
N PRO A 104 -12.00 -21.74 -8.54
CA PRO A 104 -12.58 -21.29 -7.28
C PRO A 104 -12.71 -22.44 -6.27
N PRO A 105 -12.88 -22.13 -4.95
CA PRO A 105 -13.21 -23.14 -3.95
C PRO A 105 -14.45 -23.92 -4.36
N PHE A 106 -14.39 -25.25 -4.34
CA PHE A 106 -15.50 -26.09 -4.83
C PHE A 106 -16.81 -25.88 -4.05
N SER A 107 -16.71 -25.50 -2.78
CA SER A 107 -17.88 -25.18 -1.95
C SER A 107 -18.67 -23.97 -2.45
N ASN A 108 -18.00 -22.97 -3.03
CA ASN A 108 -18.59 -21.71 -3.48
C ASN A 108 -18.41 -21.44 -4.99
N GLY A 109 -17.99 -22.46 -5.76
CA GLY A 109 -17.65 -22.29 -7.17
C GLY A 109 -18.79 -21.75 -8.03
N CYS A 110 -20.05 -22.14 -7.75
CA CYS A 110 -21.23 -21.61 -8.43
C CYS A 110 -21.34 -20.08 -8.27
N LYS A 111 -21.21 -19.58 -7.06
CA LYS A 111 -21.29 -18.13 -6.77
C LYS A 111 -20.16 -17.34 -7.42
N HIS A 112 -18.95 -17.91 -7.43
CA HIS A 112 -17.80 -17.29 -8.09
C HIS A 112 -18.03 -17.19 -9.60
N LEU A 113 -18.49 -18.26 -10.25
CA LEU A 113 -18.73 -18.25 -11.68
C LEU A 113 -19.88 -17.31 -12.06
N LEU A 114 -20.97 -17.30 -11.30
CA LEU A 114 -22.07 -16.33 -11.51
C LEU A 114 -21.56 -14.90 -11.45
N LYS A 115 -20.79 -14.55 -10.41
CA LYS A 115 -20.24 -13.20 -10.28
C LYS A 115 -19.29 -12.86 -11.44
N ALA A 116 -18.45 -13.77 -11.89
CA ALA A 116 -17.56 -13.55 -13.02
C ALA A 116 -18.35 -13.31 -14.32
N LEU A 117 -19.42 -14.08 -14.55
CA LEU A 117 -20.30 -13.86 -15.68
C LEU A 117 -21.03 -12.51 -15.61
N GLU A 118 -21.55 -12.13 -14.45
CA GLU A 118 -22.16 -10.81 -14.22
C GLU A 118 -21.19 -9.65 -14.47
N MET A 119 -19.93 -9.79 -14.07
CA MET A 119 -18.89 -8.79 -14.36
C MET A 119 -18.66 -8.67 -15.87
N GLN A 120 -18.55 -9.78 -16.60
CA GLN A 120 -18.34 -9.77 -18.05
C GLN A 120 -19.61 -9.41 -18.85
N GLN A 121 -20.81 -9.58 -18.30
CA GLN A 121 -22.03 -9.06 -18.92
C GLN A 121 -22.02 -7.54 -19.08
N ARG A 122 -21.33 -6.84 -18.20
CA ARG A 122 -21.27 -5.36 -18.23
C ARG A 122 -20.36 -4.82 -19.34
N ASN A 123 -19.34 -5.58 -19.73
CA ASN A 123 -18.27 -5.05 -20.56
C ASN A 123 -17.90 -5.94 -21.77
N GLY A 124 -18.36 -7.18 -21.78
CA GLY A 124 -17.87 -8.21 -22.69
C GLY A 124 -16.60 -8.88 -22.14
N GLY A 125 -16.06 -9.86 -22.87
CA GLY A 125 -14.84 -10.57 -22.54
C GLY A 125 -15.01 -12.07 -22.33
N ALA A 126 -13.98 -12.75 -21.81
CA ALA A 126 -13.99 -14.20 -21.62
C ALA A 126 -13.97 -14.59 -20.14
N VAL A 127 -14.62 -15.71 -19.81
CA VAL A 127 -14.52 -16.37 -18.51
C VAL A 127 -14.07 -17.80 -18.70
N ILE A 128 -13.03 -18.22 -17.96
CA ILE A 128 -12.55 -19.60 -17.91
C ILE A 128 -12.57 -20.07 -16.46
N CYS A 129 -13.29 -21.15 -16.20
CA CYS A 129 -13.50 -21.64 -14.85
C CYS A 129 -13.40 -23.15 -14.77
N LEU A 130 -12.75 -23.65 -13.70
CA LEU A 130 -12.80 -25.05 -13.30
C LEU A 130 -13.85 -25.21 -12.20
N LEU A 131 -14.84 -26.05 -12.41
CA LEU A 131 -15.85 -26.39 -11.40
C LEU A 131 -15.92 -27.90 -11.15
N ASN A 132 -16.42 -28.27 -9.98
CA ASN A 132 -16.90 -29.62 -9.76
C ASN A 132 -18.06 -29.90 -10.74
N ALA A 133 -17.98 -30.98 -11.53
CA ALA A 133 -18.99 -31.34 -12.51
C ALA A 133 -20.40 -31.49 -11.92
N GLU A 134 -20.50 -31.92 -10.66
CA GLU A 134 -21.78 -32.01 -9.92
C GLU A 134 -22.49 -30.66 -9.76
N THR A 135 -21.75 -29.54 -9.85
CA THR A 135 -22.34 -28.21 -9.78
C THR A 135 -23.25 -27.92 -10.98
N LEU A 136 -22.91 -28.47 -12.15
CA LEU A 136 -23.70 -28.34 -13.38
C LEU A 136 -24.73 -29.45 -13.58
N LYS A 137 -24.38 -30.68 -13.15
CA LYS A 137 -25.24 -31.86 -13.32
C LYS A 137 -26.41 -31.90 -12.34
N ASN A 138 -26.28 -31.25 -11.19
CA ASN A 138 -27.27 -31.30 -10.12
C ASN A 138 -27.84 -29.90 -9.85
N GLU A 139 -29.02 -29.62 -10.34
CA GLU A 139 -29.76 -28.36 -10.20
C GLU A 139 -30.50 -28.24 -8.86
N CYS A 140 -29.83 -28.49 -7.75
CA CYS A 140 -30.46 -28.57 -6.43
C CYS A 140 -30.87 -27.19 -5.83
N ASN A 141 -30.44 -26.07 -6.42
CA ASN A 141 -30.78 -24.74 -5.95
C ASN A 141 -30.93 -23.72 -7.10
N ASN A 142 -31.53 -22.58 -6.79
CA ASN A 142 -31.78 -21.52 -7.78
C ASN A 142 -30.51 -20.95 -8.41
N GLU A 143 -29.40 -20.89 -7.67
CA GLU A 143 -28.12 -20.39 -8.16
C GLU A 143 -27.58 -21.29 -9.29
N ARG A 144 -27.67 -22.63 -9.15
CA ARG A 144 -27.22 -23.57 -10.17
C ARG A 144 -28.12 -23.57 -11.42
N ILE A 145 -29.42 -23.42 -11.20
CA ILE A 145 -30.38 -23.27 -12.32
C ILE A 145 -30.07 -22.00 -13.10
N MET A 146 -29.83 -20.88 -12.40
CA MET A 146 -29.46 -19.61 -13.02
C MET A 146 -28.13 -19.73 -13.78
N LEU A 147 -27.14 -20.38 -13.18
CA LEU A 147 -25.82 -20.61 -13.81
C LEU A 147 -25.97 -21.41 -15.11
N ASN A 148 -26.69 -22.54 -15.10
CA ASN A 148 -26.88 -23.35 -16.29
C ASN A 148 -27.58 -22.57 -17.43
N ARG A 149 -28.62 -21.78 -17.10
CA ARG A 149 -29.27 -20.90 -18.08
C ARG A 149 -28.33 -19.88 -18.70
N MET A 150 -27.47 -19.24 -17.90
CA MET A 150 -26.48 -18.29 -18.41
C MET A 150 -25.44 -18.97 -19.29
N LEU A 151 -24.96 -20.16 -18.91
CA LEU A 151 -24.02 -20.92 -19.71
C LEU A 151 -24.61 -21.35 -21.06
N GLU A 152 -25.88 -21.76 -21.10
CA GLU A 152 -26.61 -22.04 -22.33
C GLU A 152 -26.82 -20.79 -23.18
N GLU A 153 -27.23 -19.66 -22.59
CA GLU A 153 -27.45 -18.38 -23.27
C GLU A 153 -26.19 -17.91 -24.02
N TYR A 154 -25.03 -18.05 -23.39
CA TYR A 154 -23.75 -17.63 -23.98
C TYR A 154 -23.02 -18.75 -24.75
N ASN A 155 -23.67 -19.90 -24.99
CA ASN A 155 -23.09 -21.04 -25.69
C ASN A 155 -21.72 -21.44 -25.13
N ALA A 156 -21.64 -21.66 -23.82
CA ALA A 156 -20.42 -22.04 -23.14
C ALA A 156 -19.85 -23.36 -23.65
N ASP A 157 -18.54 -23.43 -23.92
CA ASP A 157 -17.82 -24.69 -24.14
C ASP A 157 -17.54 -25.35 -22.76
N ILE A 158 -18.12 -26.54 -22.57
CA ILE A 158 -18.01 -27.27 -21.29
C ILE A 158 -17.37 -28.64 -21.56
N GLN A 159 -16.19 -28.85 -21.01
CA GLN A 159 -15.44 -30.11 -21.11
C GLN A 159 -15.37 -30.81 -19.77
N TYR A 160 -15.87 -32.03 -19.68
CA TYR A 160 -15.77 -32.83 -18.43
C TYR A 160 -14.46 -33.63 -18.42
N ILE A 161 -13.71 -33.52 -17.34
CA ILE A 161 -12.39 -34.13 -17.17
C ILE A 161 -12.43 -35.00 -15.91
N GLN A 162 -12.24 -36.30 -16.09
CA GLN A 162 -12.09 -37.24 -14.98
C GLN A 162 -10.64 -37.25 -14.48
N ASP A 163 -10.45 -37.54 -13.22
CA ASP A 163 -9.14 -37.69 -12.56
C ASP A 163 -8.20 -36.48 -12.75
N ALA A 164 -8.76 -35.29 -12.93
CA ALA A 164 -8.05 -34.07 -13.30
C ALA A 164 -7.00 -33.62 -12.27
N PHE A 165 -7.13 -33.99 -10.99
CA PHE A 165 -6.21 -33.66 -9.89
C PHE A 165 -5.38 -34.85 -9.38
N MET A 166 -5.28 -35.94 -10.15
CA MET A 166 -4.46 -37.10 -9.73
C MET A 166 -2.97 -36.75 -9.63
N ASP A 167 -2.49 -35.82 -10.45
CA ASP A 167 -1.09 -35.34 -10.45
C ASP A 167 -0.91 -34.05 -9.62
N ALA A 168 -1.96 -33.58 -8.94
CA ALA A 168 -1.88 -32.38 -8.12
C ALA A 168 -1.21 -32.65 -6.76
N GLU A 169 -0.70 -31.59 -6.11
CA GLU A 169 -0.18 -31.65 -4.74
C GLU A 169 -1.22 -32.24 -3.75
N ARG A 170 -2.51 -32.01 -4.01
CA ARG A 170 -3.63 -32.62 -3.29
C ARG A 170 -4.51 -33.36 -4.27
N LYS A 171 -4.56 -34.68 -4.11
CA LYS A 171 -5.29 -35.57 -5.00
C LYS A 171 -6.77 -35.63 -4.68
N THR A 172 -7.61 -35.60 -5.70
CA THR A 172 -9.05 -35.87 -5.59
C THR A 172 -9.57 -36.56 -6.84
N ASN A 173 -10.51 -37.51 -6.67
CA ASN A 173 -11.14 -38.23 -7.78
C ASN A 173 -12.43 -37.52 -8.26
N VAL A 174 -12.52 -36.21 -8.07
CA VAL A 174 -13.70 -35.46 -8.47
C VAL A 174 -13.63 -35.17 -9.97
N GLU A 175 -14.70 -35.49 -10.69
CA GLU A 175 -14.87 -35.07 -12.07
C GLU A 175 -15.03 -33.54 -12.14
N ILE A 176 -14.31 -32.89 -13.03
CA ILE A 176 -14.28 -31.43 -13.18
C ILE A 176 -14.90 -31.03 -14.51
N ALA A 177 -15.61 -29.93 -14.51
CA ALA A 177 -16.03 -29.20 -15.69
C ALA A 177 -15.07 -28.03 -15.95
N LEU A 178 -14.35 -28.07 -17.07
CA LEU A 178 -13.66 -26.89 -17.62
C LEU A 178 -14.68 -26.14 -18.49
N ILE A 179 -14.96 -24.92 -18.10
CA ILE A 179 -15.95 -24.05 -18.72
C ILE A 179 -15.22 -22.88 -19.38
N LYS A 180 -15.47 -22.67 -20.67
CA LYS A 180 -14.99 -21.51 -21.42
C LYS A 180 -16.18 -20.77 -21.99
N VAL A 181 -16.34 -19.49 -21.63
CA VAL A 181 -17.45 -18.65 -22.09
C VAL A 181 -16.90 -17.37 -22.65
N LYS A 182 -17.36 -16.97 -23.83
CA LYS A 182 -17.07 -15.65 -24.36
C LYS A 182 -18.36 -14.85 -24.40
N LEU A 183 -18.41 -13.77 -23.64
CA LEU A 183 -19.52 -12.85 -23.65
C LEU A 183 -19.30 -11.80 -24.76
N PRO A 184 -20.35 -11.42 -25.51
CA PRO A 184 -20.23 -10.43 -26.56
C PRO A 184 -19.90 -9.05 -25.96
N ASP A 185 -19.17 -8.25 -26.72
CA ASP A 185 -18.98 -6.84 -26.40
C ASP A 185 -20.35 -6.16 -26.32
N VAL A 186 -20.58 -5.44 -25.24
CA VAL A 186 -21.84 -4.73 -25.05
C VAL A 186 -21.91 -3.60 -26.06
N GLN A 187 -22.87 -3.66 -26.98
CA GLN A 187 -23.22 -2.51 -27.83
C GLN A 187 -23.69 -1.39 -26.90
N ARG A 188 -22.86 -0.36 -26.78
CA ARG A 188 -23.15 0.78 -25.92
C ARG A 188 -24.16 1.67 -26.61
N ASN A 189 -25.42 1.62 -26.20
CA ASN A 189 -26.40 2.61 -26.60
C ASN A 189 -26.06 3.93 -25.90
N SER A 190 -26.02 5.00 -26.68
CA SER A 190 -25.71 6.33 -26.16
C SER A 190 -26.88 6.84 -25.34
N PHE A 191 -26.65 7.10 -24.04
CA PHE A 191 -27.64 7.73 -23.18
C PHE A 191 -28.04 9.13 -23.67
N ILE A 192 -27.08 9.86 -24.27
CA ILE A 192 -27.35 11.18 -24.85
C ILE A 192 -28.25 11.04 -26.08
N PHE A 193 -28.00 10.04 -26.96
CA PHE A 193 -28.86 9.76 -28.09
C PHE A 193 -30.26 9.35 -27.67
N ASP A 194 -30.38 8.42 -26.73
CA ASP A 194 -31.66 7.98 -26.18
C ASP A 194 -32.41 9.14 -25.50
N SER A 195 -31.67 10.03 -24.83
CA SER A 195 -32.24 11.22 -24.19
C SER A 195 -32.70 12.25 -25.21
N LEU A 196 -31.95 12.43 -26.31
CA LEU A 196 -32.32 13.35 -27.39
C LEU A 196 -33.50 12.82 -28.21
N GLU A 197 -33.63 11.53 -28.44
CA GLU A 197 -34.79 10.91 -29.05
C GLU A 197 -36.04 11.06 -28.15
N LYS A 198 -35.92 10.78 -26.86
CA LYS A 198 -36.98 10.96 -25.87
C LYS A 198 -37.33 12.45 -25.62
N ALA A 199 -36.34 13.35 -25.72
CA ALA A 199 -36.56 14.79 -25.56
C ALA A 199 -37.25 15.43 -26.78
N LYS A 200 -37.28 14.75 -27.92
CA LYS A 200 -38.23 15.12 -29.03
C LYS A 200 -39.68 14.89 -28.64
N GLU A 201 -39.94 13.99 -27.69
CA GLU A 201 -41.30 13.65 -27.25
C GLU A 201 -41.78 14.39 -25.98
N GLN A 202 -40.87 14.88 -25.13
CA GLN A 202 -41.23 15.58 -23.88
C GLN A 202 -40.31 16.75 -23.55
N ARG A 203 -40.77 17.97 -23.69
CA ARG A 203 -40.12 19.19 -23.16
C ARG A 203 -40.70 19.54 -21.79
N GLU A 204 -40.10 19.05 -20.73
CA GLU A 204 -40.15 19.68 -19.41
C GLU A 204 -38.91 19.28 -18.58
N TYR A 205 -38.08 20.29 -18.25
CA TYR A 205 -36.91 20.14 -17.40
C TYR A 205 -37.24 20.58 -15.97
N THR A 206 -37.14 19.68 -15.01
CA THR A 206 -37.04 20.05 -13.60
C THR A 206 -35.64 19.66 -13.08
N TYR A 207 -34.88 20.66 -12.70
CA TYR A 207 -33.60 20.49 -11.98
C TYR A 207 -33.88 20.23 -10.50
N ASN A 208 -33.55 19.04 -10.00
CA ASN A 208 -33.41 18.79 -8.56
C ASN A 208 -31.93 18.57 -8.24
N THR A 209 -31.32 19.61 -7.68
CA THR A 209 -30.04 19.50 -6.99
C THR A 209 -30.29 19.18 -5.53
N GLU A 210 -30.29 17.92 -5.16
CA GLU A 210 -30.16 17.54 -3.75
C GLU A 210 -28.68 17.52 -3.38
N ASN A 211 -28.29 18.51 -2.57
CA ASN A 211 -27.02 18.53 -1.87
C ASN A 211 -26.96 17.38 -0.86
N THR A 212 -26.26 16.31 -1.20
CA THR A 212 -25.88 15.30 -0.22
C THR A 212 -24.78 15.88 0.68
N GLN A 213 -25.17 16.32 1.88
CA GLN A 213 -24.24 16.59 2.96
C GLN A 213 -23.54 15.28 3.32
N LEU A 214 -22.28 15.16 2.96
CA LEU A 214 -21.42 14.08 3.43
C LEU A 214 -21.25 14.19 4.94
N ALA A 215 -21.53 13.11 5.66
CA ALA A 215 -21.41 13.06 7.12
C ALA A 215 -19.97 13.37 7.54
N GLU A 216 -19.81 14.32 8.46
CA GLU A 216 -18.52 14.87 8.91
C GLU A 216 -17.62 13.88 9.68
N ASN A 217 -18.09 12.67 10.01
CA ASN A 217 -17.44 11.85 11.03
C ASN A 217 -16.52 10.72 10.56
N ASP A 218 -16.33 10.50 9.23
CA ASP A 218 -15.39 9.47 8.76
C ASP A 218 -14.73 9.89 7.43
N PHE A 219 -13.61 10.58 7.55
CA PHE A 219 -12.82 11.07 6.41
C PHE A 219 -12.50 9.96 5.39
N LEU A 220 -12.14 8.76 5.85
CA LEU A 220 -11.77 7.66 4.95
C LEU A 220 -12.97 7.15 4.14
N LYS A 221 -14.15 7.06 4.76
CA LYS A 221 -15.37 6.69 4.03
C LYS A 221 -15.77 7.79 3.05
N ALA A 222 -15.72 9.05 3.48
CA ALA A 222 -16.06 10.18 2.63
C ALA A 222 -15.19 10.26 1.38
N ILE A 223 -13.87 10.11 1.52
CA ILE A 223 -12.94 10.15 0.37
C ILE A 223 -13.11 8.94 -0.56
N VAL A 224 -13.42 7.75 -0.05
CA VAL A 224 -13.72 6.57 -0.87
C VAL A 224 -15.04 6.72 -1.61
N GLU A 225 -16.08 7.26 -0.98
CA GLU A 225 -17.35 7.55 -1.67
C GLU A 225 -17.16 8.62 -2.76
N GLN A 226 -16.40 9.66 -2.49
CA GLN A 226 -16.08 10.68 -3.50
C GLN A 226 -15.32 10.07 -4.69
N TYR A 227 -14.34 9.18 -4.42
CA TYR A 227 -13.64 8.41 -5.45
C TYR A 227 -14.61 7.60 -6.31
N LYS A 228 -15.52 6.83 -5.70
CA LYS A 228 -16.52 6.03 -6.42
C LYS A 228 -17.40 6.89 -7.33
N MET A 229 -17.89 8.01 -6.81
CA MET A 229 -18.71 8.94 -7.59
C MET A 229 -17.95 9.50 -8.80
N GLU A 230 -16.68 9.90 -8.61
CA GLU A 230 -15.85 10.44 -9.70
C GLU A 230 -15.55 9.38 -10.76
N ILE A 231 -15.22 8.15 -10.33
CA ILE A 231 -15.00 7.02 -11.25
C ILE A 231 -16.26 6.71 -12.05
N GLU A 232 -17.41 6.59 -11.38
CA GLU A 232 -18.67 6.28 -12.06
C GLU A 232 -19.06 7.34 -13.09
N ALA A 233 -18.93 8.62 -12.72
CA ALA A 233 -19.23 9.73 -13.61
C ALA A 233 -18.31 9.75 -14.84
N GLY A 234 -17.01 9.60 -14.64
CA GLY A 234 -16.04 9.62 -15.75
C GLY A 234 -16.12 8.39 -16.64
N VAL A 235 -16.36 7.21 -16.08
CA VAL A 235 -16.58 5.98 -16.87
C VAL A 235 -17.84 6.13 -17.75
N LYS A 236 -18.95 6.65 -17.20
CA LYS A 236 -20.16 6.95 -17.98
C LYS A 236 -19.86 7.94 -19.11
N LEU A 237 -19.12 9.01 -18.83
CA LEU A 237 -18.74 10.00 -19.84
C LEU A 237 -17.89 9.38 -20.98
N ILE A 238 -16.90 8.57 -20.64
CA ILE A 238 -16.05 7.90 -21.64
C ILE A 238 -16.87 6.93 -22.49
N LYS A 239 -17.70 6.10 -21.86
CA LYS A 239 -18.59 5.17 -22.58
C LYS A 239 -19.54 5.91 -23.51
N GLU A 240 -20.12 7.01 -23.07
CA GLU A 240 -21.00 7.85 -23.86
C GLU A 240 -20.28 8.49 -25.05
N TYR A 241 -19.06 9.03 -24.83
CA TYR A 241 -18.24 9.57 -25.91
C TYR A 241 -18.00 8.54 -27.01
N TYR A 242 -17.60 7.31 -26.67
CA TYR A 242 -17.37 6.27 -27.66
C TYR A 242 -18.63 5.76 -28.34
N ALA A 243 -19.76 5.73 -27.65
CA ALA A 243 -21.06 5.40 -28.23
C ALA A 243 -21.52 6.46 -29.27
N MET A 244 -21.25 7.74 -29.00
CA MET A 244 -21.60 8.84 -29.90
C MET A 244 -20.64 9.00 -31.09
N SER A 245 -19.37 8.69 -30.91
CA SER A 245 -18.32 8.99 -31.88
C SER A 245 -18.59 8.48 -33.32
N PRO A 246 -19.13 7.26 -33.53
CA PRO A 246 -19.43 6.78 -34.89
C PRO A 246 -20.53 7.58 -35.60
N HIS A 247 -21.35 8.31 -34.85
CA HIS A 247 -22.54 8.98 -35.38
C HIS A 247 -22.32 10.46 -35.67
N ILE A 248 -21.59 11.18 -34.81
CA ILE A 248 -21.56 12.64 -34.86
C ILE A 248 -20.18 13.27 -34.78
N LEU A 249 -19.17 12.51 -34.39
CA LEU A 249 -17.84 13.08 -34.12
C LEU A 249 -16.86 13.01 -35.32
N TYR A 250 -17.19 12.24 -36.34
CA TYR A 250 -16.35 12.09 -37.53
C TYR A 250 -16.67 13.12 -38.62
N GLN A 251 -15.64 13.54 -39.32
CA GLN A 251 -15.78 14.37 -40.52
C GLN A 251 -16.03 13.50 -41.73
N PHE A 252 -17.03 13.88 -42.50
CA PHE A 252 -17.40 13.22 -43.73
C PHE A 252 -17.12 14.15 -44.94
N GLY A 253 -16.68 13.57 -46.03
CA GLY A 253 -16.50 14.26 -47.29
C GLY A 253 -16.94 13.36 -48.44
N LYS A 254 -16.81 13.86 -49.67
CA LYS A 254 -17.08 13.08 -50.88
C LYS A 254 -15.77 12.59 -51.44
N ASP A 255 -15.74 11.29 -51.79
CA ASP A 255 -14.66 10.74 -52.58
C ASP A 255 -14.62 11.42 -53.94
N LYS A 256 -13.45 11.90 -54.36
CA LYS A 256 -13.30 12.65 -55.64
C LYS A 256 -13.50 11.82 -56.88
N GLN A 257 -13.36 10.47 -56.80
CA GLN A 257 -13.45 9.58 -57.93
C GLN A 257 -14.84 8.93 -58.05
N THR A 258 -15.41 8.53 -56.90
CA THR A 258 -16.67 7.79 -56.87
C THR A 258 -17.88 8.64 -56.53
N GLY A 259 -17.66 9.87 -55.98
CA GLY A 259 -18.75 10.74 -55.51
C GLY A 259 -19.47 10.25 -54.26
N GLN A 260 -19.05 9.09 -53.70
CA GLN A 260 -19.65 8.54 -52.48
C GLN A 260 -19.20 9.29 -51.23
N THR A 261 -20.08 9.33 -50.23
CA THR A 261 -19.73 9.89 -48.91
C THR A 261 -18.78 8.93 -48.22
N ILE A 262 -17.60 9.44 -47.90
CA ILE A 262 -16.57 8.71 -47.16
C ILE A 262 -16.13 9.51 -45.93
N GLN A 263 -15.63 8.83 -44.94
CA GLN A 263 -15.00 9.47 -43.79
C GLN A 263 -13.66 10.09 -44.23
N THR A 264 -13.53 11.42 -44.15
CA THR A 264 -12.37 12.16 -44.68
C THR A 264 -11.44 12.71 -43.62
N GLY A 265 -11.83 12.66 -42.35
CA GLY A 265 -11.05 13.22 -41.27
C GLY A 265 -11.20 12.45 -39.95
N GLY A 266 -10.36 12.80 -39.01
CA GLY A 266 -10.47 12.29 -37.64
C GLY A 266 -11.69 12.85 -36.91
N CYS A 267 -11.90 12.41 -35.70
CA CYS A 267 -12.94 12.91 -34.82
C CYS A 267 -12.71 14.39 -34.50
N VAL A 268 -13.76 15.23 -34.66
CA VAL A 268 -13.69 16.67 -34.35
C VAL A 268 -13.53 16.90 -32.86
N LEU A 269 -14.15 16.06 -32.03
CA LEU A 269 -14.00 16.06 -30.58
C LEU A 269 -13.14 14.85 -30.17
N ASN A 270 -12.00 15.13 -29.56
CA ASN A 270 -11.12 14.11 -29.00
C ASN A 270 -11.16 14.13 -27.49
N LEU A 271 -11.45 12.98 -26.88
CA LEU A 271 -11.31 12.75 -25.46
C LEU A 271 -9.96 12.09 -25.19
N SER A 272 -9.11 12.73 -24.38
CA SER A 272 -7.78 12.22 -24.06
C SER A 272 -7.54 12.23 -22.55
N ILE A 273 -6.70 11.31 -22.08
CA ILE A 273 -6.20 11.24 -20.70
C ILE A 273 -4.67 11.31 -20.79
N GLY A 274 -4.10 12.43 -20.35
CA GLY A 274 -2.70 12.70 -20.58
C GLY A 274 -2.41 12.87 -22.08
N LYS A 275 -1.55 12.00 -22.64
CA LYS A 275 -1.18 12.00 -24.07
C LYS A 275 -1.93 10.94 -24.90
N ASP A 276 -2.63 10.05 -24.23
CA ASP A 276 -3.27 8.89 -24.85
C ASP A 276 -4.77 9.12 -25.08
N SER A 277 -5.37 8.36 -25.98
CA SER A 277 -6.83 8.33 -26.13
C SER A 277 -7.47 7.88 -24.83
N ALA A 278 -8.58 8.49 -24.44
CA ALA A 278 -9.27 8.15 -23.22
C ALA A 278 -9.76 6.71 -23.24
N SER A 279 -9.30 5.90 -22.30
CA SER A 279 -9.82 4.56 -22.06
C SER A 279 -10.38 4.48 -20.63
N VAL A 280 -11.33 3.58 -20.41
CA VAL A 280 -11.91 3.38 -19.07
C VAL A 280 -10.81 3.02 -18.07
N ASN A 281 -9.97 2.05 -18.37
CA ASN A 281 -8.91 1.62 -17.47
C ASN A 281 -7.83 2.70 -17.28
N GLY A 282 -7.49 3.45 -18.32
CA GLY A 282 -6.56 4.60 -18.21
C GLY A 282 -7.10 5.69 -17.29
N TYR A 283 -8.38 6.03 -17.44
CA TYR A 283 -9.06 6.98 -16.56
C TYR A 283 -9.04 6.51 -15.10
N ILE A 284 -9.47 5.26 -14.86
CA ILE A 284 -9.50 4.68 -13.51
C ILE A 284 -8.10 4.73 -12.88
N ARG A 285 -7.05 4.39 -13.63
CA ARG A 285 -5.67 4.40 -13.16
C ARG A 285 -5.22 5.81 -12.72
N GLU A 286 -5.52 6.83 -13.51
CA GLU A 286 -5.15 8.22 -13.17
C GLU A 286 -5.95 8.76 -11.98
N ILE A 287 -7.25 8.47 -11.89
CA ILE A 287 -8.06 8.87 -10.73
C ILE A 287 -7.59 8.16 -9.46
N ARG A 288 -7.24 6.87 -9.52
CA ARG A 288 -6.63 6.17 -8.39
C ARG A 288 -5.37 6.89 -7.90
N GLY A 289 -4.47 7.26 -8.81
CA GLY A 289 -3.26 8.01 -8.47
C GLY A 289 -3.56 9.34 -7.77
N LYS A 290 -4.56 10.08 -8.25
CA LYS A 290 -5.03 11.33 -7.62
C LYS A 290 -5.47 11.10 -6.17
N TYR A 291 -6.29 10.07 -5.92
CA TYR A 291 -6.83 9.81 -4.58
C TYR A 291 -5.80 9.19 -3.63
N TRP A 292 -4.91 8.33 -4.12
CA TRP A 292 -3.77 7.85 -3.33
C TRP A 292 -2.83 8.98 -2.94
N SER A 293 -2.51 9.91 -3.85
CA SER A 293 -1.72 11.09 -3.54
C SER A 293 -2.40 11.98 -2.50
N ALA A 294 -3.69 12.27 -2.68
CA ALA A 294 -4.46 13.08 -1.74
C ALA A 294 -4.52 12.46 -0.32
N LEU A 295 -4.58 11.12 -0.24
CA LEU A 295 -4.54 10.42 1.05
C LEU A 295 -3.19 10.60 1.75
N PHE A 296 -2.07 10.51 1.01
CA PHE A 296 -0.73 10.72 1.55
C PHE A 296 -0.42 12.21 1.85
N ASP A 297 -1.09 13.15 1.20
CA ASP A 297 -0.98 14.56 1.53
C ASP A 297 -1.70 14.93 2.83
N ASN A 298 -2.55 14.02 3.37
CA ASN A 298 -3.29 14.28 4.59
C ASN A 298 -2.42 14.05 5.83
N PRO A 299 -2.16 15.09 6.65
CA PRO A 299 -1.33 14.98 7.85
C PRO A 299 -1.87 13.98 8.89
N LYS A 300 -3.20 13.78 8.96
CA LYS A 300 -3.80 12.80 9.88
C LYS A 300 -3.50 11.36 9.47
N PHE A 301 -3.32 11.12 8.18
CA PHE A 301 -3.02 9.78 7.67
C PHE A 301 -1.52 9.45 7.78
N ILE A 302 -0.65 10.39 7.40
CA ILE A 302 0.80 10.15 7.27
C ILE A 302 1.62 10.72 8.44
N GLY A 303 1.02 11.54 9.31
CA GLY A 303 1.74 12.31 10.33
C GLY A 303 2.51 11.49 11.38
N GLN A 304 2.16 10.21 11.56
CA GLN A 304 2.87 9.30 12.45
C GLN A 304 4.15 8.71 11.85
N LEU A 305 4.34 8.83 10.52
CA LEU A 305 5.51 8.30 9.83
C LEU A 305 6.72 9.22 9.99
N THR A 306 7.92 8.63 10.04
CA THR A 306 9.17 9.38 9.88
C THR A 306 9.30 9.92 8.45
N ASN A 307 10.07 11.00 8.25
CA ASN A 307 10.23 11.62 6.92
C ASN A 307 10.75 10.63 5.85
N ASN A 308 11.58 9.66 6.23
CA ASN A 308 12.07 8.64 5.30
C ASN A 308 10.95 7.70 4.84
N LEU A 309 10.09 7.25 5.77
CA LEU A 309 8.94 6.42 5.44
C LEU A 309 7.90 7.19 4.62
N GLN A 310 7.64 8.47 4.95
CA GLN A 310 6.77 9.31 4.13
C GLN A 310 7.24 9.35 2.68
N ARG A 311 8.54 9.58 2.45
CA ARG A 311 9.12 9.60 1.09
C ARG A 311 9.01 8.25 0.39
N GLU A 312 9.21 7.14 1.11
CA GLU A 312 9.03 5.78 0.57
C GLU A 312 7.61 5.58 0.04
N TYR A 313 6.59 5.95 0.83
CA TYR A 313 5.20 5.80 0.43
C TYR A 313 4.77 6.75 -0.70
N TYR A 314 5.29 7.98 -0.74
CA TYR A 314 5.10 8.87 -1.90
C TYR A 314 5.62 8.25 -3.20
N ASN A 315 6.78 7.58 -3.15
CA ASN A 315 7.34 6.91 -4.33
C ASN A 315 6.50 5.69 -4.78
N LYS A 316 5.71 5.11 -3.89
CA LYS A 316 4.82 3.98 -4.22
C LYS A 316 3.50 4.39 -4.88
N VAL A 317 3.18 5.67 -4.99
CA VAL A 317 1.91 6.12 -5.60
C VAL A 317 1.76 5.58 -7.02
N GLU A 318 2.84 5.51 -7.82
CA GLU A 318 2.77 4.93 -9.16
C GLU A 318 2.35 3.45 -9.17
N GLU A 319 2.82 2.66 -8.20
CA GLU A 319 2.40 1.27 -8.04
C GLU A 319 0.95 1.18 -7.55
N LEU A 320 0.56 2.08 -6.64
CA LEU A 320 -0.79 2.12 -6.07
C LEU A 320 -1.86 2.52 -7.08
N LYS A 321 -1.54 3.17 -8.19
CA LYS A 321 -2.48 3.44 -9.30
C LYS A 321 -3.14 2.18 -9.84
N ASP A 322 -2.48 1.03 -9.72
CA ASP A 322 -3.00 -0.25 -10.17
C ASP A 322 -3.91 -0.94 -9.14
N TYR A 323 -3.91 -0.46 -7.88
CA TYR A 323 -4.77 -0.98 -6.82
C TYR A 323 -6.06 -0.16 -6.68
N GLU A 324 -7.18 -0.85 -6.43
CA GLU A 324 -8.45 -0.19 -6.15
C GLU A 324 -8.35 0.73 -4.94
N PHE A 325 -8.85 1.96 -5.05
CA PHE A 325 -8.93 2.89 -3.93
C PHE A 325 -10.17 2.55 -3.08
N SER A 326 -10.02 1.57 -2.21
CA SER A 326 -11.08 1.02 -1.36
C SER A 326 -10.68 1.06 0.11
N LEU A 327 -11.66 1.03 1.00
CA LEU A 327 -11.39 0.94 2.44
C LEU A 327 -10.52 -0.26 2.78
N HIS A 328 -10.75 -1.41 2.13
CA HIS A 328 -9.93 -2.61 2.32
C HIS A 328 -8.45 -2.34 2.04
N ASN A 329 -8.13 -1.83 0.86
CA ASN A 329 -6.74 -1.56 0.46
C ASN A 329 -6.10 -0.43 1.29
N ILE A 330 -6.89 0.57 1.73
CA ILE A 330 -6.43 1.61 2.65
C ILE A 330 -6.07 1.02 4.02
N TYR A 331 -6.90 0.11 4.57
CA TYR A 331 -6.60 -0.54 5.85
C TYR A 331 -5.44 -1.54 5.74
N GLU A 332 -5.33 -2.32 4.65
CA GLU A 332 -4.16 -3.16 4.38
C GLU A 332 -2.87 -2.33 4.35
N LEU A 333 -2.91 -1.19 3.66
CA LEU A 333 -1.79 -0.25 3.62
C LEU A 333 -1.48 0.32 5.02
N LYS A 334 -2.50 0.70 5.82
CA LYS A 334 -2.31 1.16 7.21
C LYS A 334 -1.65 0.10 8.08
N ILE A 335 -2.03 -1.17 7.92
CA ILE A 335 -1.41 -2.29 8.65
C ILE A 335 0.05 -2.46 8.22
N ASP A 336 0.37 -2.40 6.92
CA ASP A 336 1.74 -2.45 6.42
C ASP A 336 2.56 -1.26 6.92
N MET A 337 2.00 -0.06 6.87
CA MET A 337 2.59 1.15 7.42
C MET A 337 2.87 1.00 8.92
N SER A 338 1.92 0.48 9.70
CA SER A 338 2.08 0.29 11.15
C SER A 338 3.22 -0.68 11.47
N LYS A 339 3.33 -1.80 10.74
CA LYS A 339 4.44 -2.74 10.88
C LYS A 339 5.79 -2.10 10.53
N LYS A 340 5.83 -1.30 9.48
CA LYS A 340 7.04 -0.58 9.04
C LYS A 340 7.35 0.61 9.94
N VAL A 341 6.35 1.26 10.53
CA VAL A 341 6.55 2.34 11.51
C VAL A 341 7.32 1.81 12.71
N ILE A 342 6.91 0.67 13.26
CA ILE A 342 7.61 0.04 14.38
C ILE A 342 9.06 -0.22 14.00
N LYS A 343 9.31 -0.95 12.90
CA LYS A 343 10.66 -1.22 12.41
C LYS A 343 11.40 0.05 12.04
N GLY A 344 10.76 0.98 11.33
CA GLY A 344 11.36 2.24 10.93
C GLY A 344 11.69 3.17 12.09
N ILE A 345 10.90 3.15 13.18
CA ILE A 345 11.23 3.88 14.41
C ILE A 345 12.40 3.20 15.11
N GLU A 346 12.42 1.88 15.22
CA GLU A 346 13.55 1.13 15.76
C GLU A 346 14.84 1.43 14.97
N ASP A 347 14.80 1.34 13.64
CA ASP A 347 15.92 1.68 12.77
C ASP A 347 16.34 3.16 12.94
N THR A 348 15.38 4.06 13.14
CA THR A 348 15.65 5.48 13.40
C THR A 348 16.28 5.69 14.77
N ILE A 349 15.82 4.97 15.81
CA ILE A 349 16.43 4.98 17.15
C ILE A 349 17.88 4.49 17.06
N ILE A 350 18.13 3.38 16.35
CA ILE A 350 19.48 2.82 16.16
C ILE A 350 20.36 3.82 15.40
N SER A 351 19.87 4.39 14.31
CA SER A 351 20.59 5.39 13.52
C SER A 351 20.91 6.64 14.31
N LEU A 352 19.95 7.12 15.12
CA LEU A 352 20.15 8.25 16.03
C LEU A 352 21.18 7.92 17.10
N PHE A 353 21.09 6.73 17.70
CA PHE A 353 22.06 6.27 18.69
C PHE A 353 23.47 6.17 18.08
N GLU A 354 23.61 5.64 16.85
CA GLU A 354 24.84 5.63 16.10
C GLU A 354 25.38 7.04 15.83
N GLU A 355 24.53 7.92 15.37
CA GLU A 355 24.90 9.31 15.11
C GLU A 355 25.44 9.98 16.37
N LEU A 356 24.70 9.86 17.49
CA LEU A 356 25.10 10.46 18.76
C LEU A 356 26.29 9.77 19.42
N SER A 357 26.57 8.49 19.06
CA SER A 357 27.66 7.72 19.66
C SER A 357 28.92 7.59 18.78
N ASN A 358 28.82 7.71 17.44
CA ASN A 358 29.94 7.43 16.52
C ASN A 358 30.30 8.57 15.56
N LYS A 359 29.33 9.34 15.10
CA LYS A 359 29.49 10.26 13.96
C LYS A 359 30.50 11.39 14.17
N TYR A 360 30.74 11.76 15.41
CA TYR A 360 31.59 12.91 15.80
C TYR A 360 32.88 12.50 16.46
N SER A 361 33.30 11.25 16.30
CA SER A 361 34.61 10.77 16.74
C SER A 361 35.72 11.37 15.87
N TYR A 362 36.72 11.98 16.50
CA TYR A 362 37.88 12.57 15.81
C TYR A 362 38.95 11.56 15.45
N TYR A 363 38.97 10.40 16.10
CA TYR A 363 40.01 9.40 15.97
C TYR A 363 39.39 8.02 15.87
N ASP A 364 39.72 7.28 14.79
CA ASP A 364 39.32 5.89 14.59
C ASP A 364 39.88 4.94 15.68
N GLU A 365 40.90 5.39 16.41
CA GLU A 365 41.58 4.65 17.50
C GLU A 365 40.88 4.78 18.86
N CYS A 366 39.78 5.57 19.00
CA CYS A 366 39.03 5.65 20.23
C CYS A 366 38.22 4.38 20.47
N SER A 367 38.93 3.31 20.88
CA SER A 367 38.41 1.96 21.12
C SER A 367 37.35 1.86 22.25
N LYS A 368 36.93 2.96 22.86
CA LYS A 368 36.05 2.99 24.03
C LYS A 368 34.82 3.90 23.86
N ASN A 369 34.32 4.12 22.66
CA ASN A 369 33.10 4.88 22.38
C ASN A 369 33.03 6.27 23.08
N ILE A 370 34.17 6.92 23.24
CA ILE A 370 34.26 8.29 23.75
C ILE A 370 34.26 9.21 22.52
N HIS A 371 33.28 10.09 22.47
CA HIS A 371 33.11 10.99 21.34
C HIS A 371 33.56 12.40 21.67
N TYR A 372 34.22 13.02 20.70
CA TYR A 372 34.68 14.40 20.76
C TYR A 372 34.08 15.17 19.59
N PHE A 373 33.66 16.39 19.83
CA PHE A 373 33.26 17.33 18.80
C PHE A 373 34.06 18.62 18.98
N ASN A 374 34.85 19.00 17.95
CA ASN A 374 35.75 20.15 18.02
C ASN A 374 36.64 20.15 19.28
N GLY A 375 37.19 18.99 19.65
CA GLY A 375 38.01 18.81 20.85
C GLY A 375 37.26 18.68 22.17
N TRP A 376 35.94 18.73 22.14
CA TRP A 376 35.11 18.59 23.34
C TRP A 376 34.57 17.17 23.49
N LYS A 377 34.69 16.61 24.69
CA LYS A 377 34.11 15.30 25.01
C LYS A 377 32.59 15.42 25.06
N THR A 378 31.88 14.66 24.21
CA THR A 378 30.44 14.75 24.04
C THR A 378 29.66 13.64 24.71
N ASN A 379 30.26 12.45 24.92
CA ASN A 379 29.63 11.35 25.65
C ASN A 379 30.64 10.47 26.38
N LYS A 380 30.12 9.61 27.25
CA LYS A 380 30.85 8.56 27.94
C LYS A 380 30.83 7.28 27.09
N ALA A 381 31.78 6.38 27.31
CA ALA A 381 31.77 5.07 26.68
C ALA A 381 30.43 4.35 26.89
N TRP A 382 29.89 3.73 25.84
CA TRP A 382 28.67 2.91 25.81
C TRP A 382 27.34 3.65 26.05
N ILE A 383 27.35 4.93 26.41
CA ILE A 383 26.16 5.71 26.75
C ILE A 383 26.19 7.10 26.14
N ILE A 384 25.02 7.58 25.74
CA ILE A 384 24.80 8.96 25.38
C ILE A 384 24.60 9.76 26.68
N ASN A 385 25.31 10.89 26.83
CA ASN A 385 25.18 11.76 27.97
C ASN A 385 23.86 12.55 27.94
N LYS A 386 23.44 13.05 29.10
CA LYS A 386 22.29 13.96 29.22
C LYS A 386 22.36 15.16 28.27
N LYS A 387 23.57 15.64 27.99
CA LYS A 387 23.82 16.70 27.01
C LYS A 387 24.64 16.19 25.83
N VAL A 388 24.14 16.38 24.62
CA VAL A 388 24.83 16.06 23.38
C VAL A 388 24.97 17.29 22.48
N ILE A 389 25.97 17.26 21.60
CA ILE A 389 26.22 18.34 20.64
C ILE A 389 26.16 17.74 19.24
N ILE A 390 25.33 18.33 18.39
CA ILE A 390 25.20 17.90 17.01
C ILE A 390 25.42 19.09 16.04
N PRO A 391 25.92 18.85 14.83
CA PRO A 391 25.95 19.87 13.78
C PRO A 391 24.51 20.08 13.28
N LEU A 392 23.89 21.14 13.73
CA LEU A 392 22.55 21.55 13.29
C LEU A 392 22.50 23.07 13.30
N ARG A 393 22.37 23.67 12.10
CA ARG A 393 22.45 25.10 11.92
C ARG A 393 21.11 25.77 12.19
N GLY A 394 20.94 26.42 13.34
CA GLY A 394 19.81 27.31 13.62
C GLY A 394 20.05 28.74 13.14
N TRP A 395 21.16 29.01 12.47
CA TRP A 395 21.51 30.30 11.91
C TRP A 395 21.81 30.15 10.43
N ARG A 396 21.15 30.98 9.59
CA ARG A 396 21.49 31.10 8.16
C ARG A 396 22.67 32.06 7.98
N ASP A 397 23.42 31.88 6.90
CA ASP A 397 24.60 32.70 6.60
C ASP A 397 24.24 34.19 6.53
N LEU A 398 24.98 35.00 7.29
CA LEU A 398 24.79 36.44 7.44
C LEU A 398 25.18 37.25 6.16
N GLU A 399 25.77 36.57 5.17
CA GLU A 399 26.19 37.23 3.88
C GLU A 399 25.01 37.53 2.96
N TYR A 400 23.84 36.94 3.19
CA TYR A 400 22.61 37.20 2.43
C TYR A 400 21.67 38.10 3.26
N SER A 401 20.98 39.03 2.62
CA SER A 401 20.00 39.95 3.25
C SER A 401 18.84 39.25 4.01
N TRP A 402 18.78 37.94 3.95
CA TRP A 402 17.81 37.06 4.62
C TRP A 402 18.46 36.18 5.72
N GLY A 403 19.74 36.46 6.06
CA GLY A 403 20.48 35.74 7.08
C GLY A 403 20.03 36.09 8.49
N GLY A 404 20.02 35.15 9.41
CA GLY A 404 19.66 35.37 10.79
C GLY A 404 19.40 34.09 11.57
N PHE A 405 18.89 34.25 12.77
CA PHE A 405 18.46 33.12 13.59
C PHE A 405 17.16 32.53 13.02
N LYS A 406 17.19 31.28 12.58
CA LYS A 406 16.08 30.59 11.93
C LYS A 406 15.97 29.12 12.38
N PRO A 407 15.66 28.90 13.65
CA PRO A 407 15.48 27.55 14.20
C PRO A 407 14.23 26.86 13.66
N SER A 408 13.27 27.59 13.10
CA SER A 408 12.06 27.06 12.44
C SER A 408 12.32 26.54 11.03
N ASP A 409 13.58 26.60 10.54
CA ASP A 409 13.94 26.04 9.22
C ASP A 409 13.57 24.57 9.11
N ARG A 410 13.06 24.17 7.94
CA ARG A 410 12.53 22.83 7.69
C ARG A 410 13.54 21.71 8.05
N GLU A 411 14.82 21.91 7.80
CA GLU A 411 15.86 20.93 8.11
C GLU A 411 16.00 20.76 9.62
N VAL A 412 16.01 21.88 10.37
CA VAL A 412 16.10 21.88 11.83
C VAL A 412 14.86 21.23 12.44
N VAL A 413 13.67 21.65 12.02
CA VAL A 413 12.39 21.12 12.47
C VAL A 413 12.31 19.60 12.24
N ASN A 414 12.64 19.15 11.04
CA ASN A 414 12.60 17.72 10.71
C ASN A 414 13.55 16.89 11.58
N LYS A 415 14.78 17.37 11.80
CA LYS A 415 15.76 16.66 12.63
C LYS A 415 15.32 16.55 14.09
N LEU A 416 14.84 17.64 14.67
CA LEU A 416 14.37 17.64 16.05
C LEU A 416 13.08 16.83 16.22
N ARG A 417 12.20 16.86 15.21
CA ARG A 417 10.97 16.05 15.18
C ARG A 417 11.26 14.56 15.10
N ASP A 418 12.28 14.15 14.36
CA ASP A 418 12.68 12.73 14.31
C ASP A 418 13.24 12.27 15.68
N ILE A 419 14.00 13.13 16.38
CA ILE A 419 14.45 12.84 17.76
C ILE A 419 13.23 12.73 18.69
N GLU A 420 12.30 13.68 18.62
CA GLU A 420 11.08 13.66 19.42
C GLU A 420 10.23 12.42 19.19
N LYS A 421 10.07 11.97 17.92
CA LYS A 421 9.36 10.73 17.59
C LYS A 421 10.00 9.49 18.21
N CYS A 422 11.34 9.40 18.20
CA CYS A 422 12.06 8.30 18.83
C CYS A 422 11.77 8.24 20.33
N PHE A 423 11.83 9.40 21.02
CA PHE A 423 11.58 9.47 22.46
C PHE A 423 10.09 9.28 22.79
N ASN A 424 9.17 9.77 21.95
CA ASN A 424 7.74 9.55 22.12
C ASN A 424 7.37 8.06 22.03
N TYR A 425 8.00 7.33 21.13
CA TYR A 425 7.83 5.88 21.00
C TYR A 425 8.33 5.14 22.26
N LEU A 426 9.50 5.51 22.78
CA LEU A 426 10.05 4.92 24.00
C LEU A 426 9.24 5.26 25.25
N ASP A 427 8.63 6.44 25.28
CA ASP A 427 7.79 6.94 26.36
C ASP A 427 6.37 6.35 26.35
N GLY A 428 5.93 5.79 25.21
CA GLY A 428 4.55 5.35 25.00
C GLY A 428 3.56 6.52 24.95
N GLY A 429 4.02 7.74 24.66
CA GLY A 429 3.18 8.92 24.54
C GLY A 429 2.67 9.50 25.89
N LEU A 430 3.27 9.12 27.01
CA LEU A 430 2.81 9.52 28.35
C LEU A 430 3.10 10.99 28.70
N THR A 431 4.15 11.59 28.11
CA THR A 431 4.50 13.00 28.37
C THR A 431 3.57 13.92 27.58
N GLU A 432 3.14 15.00 28.21
CA GLU A 432 2.28 16.01 27.59
C GLU A 432 2.87 16.56 26.28
N ALA A 433 1.98 16.84 25.30
CA ALA A 433 2.39 17.35 24.01
C ALA A 433 2.88 18.81 24.13
N VAL A 434 4.02 19.08 23.51
CA VAL A 434 4.54 20.44 23.26
C VAL A 434 4.66 20.59 21.76
N ASP A 435 4.11 21.65 21.18
CA ASP A 435 4.25 21.89 19.75
C ASP A 435 5.67 22.36 19.43
N LEU A 436 6.47 21.46 18.90
CA LEU A 436 7.87 21.67 18.53
C LEU A 436 8.02 22.85 17.56
N GLN A 437 7.16 22.92 16.55
CA GLN A 437 7.25 23.95 15.52
C GLN A 437 6.92 25.31 16.10
N GLN A 438 5.84 25.41 16.86
CA GLN A 438 5.43 26.64 17.52
C GLN A 438 6.50 27.13 18.52
N SER A 439 7.14 26.22 19.28
CA SER A 439 8.23 26.58 20.18
C SER A 439 9.44 27.15 19.44
N LEU A 440 9.79 26.61 18.28
CA LEU A 440 10.90 27.12 17.47
C LEU A 440 10.56 28.44 16.76
N GLU A 441 9.33 28.60 16.27
CA GLU A 441 8.84 29.85 15.68
C GLU A 441 8.83 30.99 16.71
N PHE A 442 8.38 30.70 17.93
CA PHE A 442 8.43 31.64 19.05
C PHE A 442 9.88 32.05 19.37
N ALA A 443 10.78 31.08 19.49
CA ALA A 443 12.21 31.34 19.72
C ALA A 443 12.84 32.17 18.59
N GLU A 444 12.42 31.99 17.34
CA GLU A 444 12.83 32.80 16.19
C GLU A 444 12.35 34.25 16.32
N GLU A 445 11.07 34.45 16.63
CA GLU A 445 10.43 35.77 16.76
C GLU A 445 11.09 36.62 17.86
N TYR A 446 11.41 36.00 19.01
CA TYR A 446 12.03 36.70 20.13
C TYR A 446 13.56 36.67 20.11
N GLY A 447 14.19 36.00 19.15
CA GLY A 447 15.66 35.88 19.05
C GLY A 447 16.28 35.04 20.15
N GLU A 448 15.51 34.19 20.81
CA GLU A 448 15.95 33.37 21.95
C GLU A 448 16.62 32.08 21.47
N SER A 449 17.95 32.02 21.44
CA SER A 449 18.71 30.88 20.95
C SER A 449 19.12 29.86 21.99
N LYS A 450 18.79 30.08 23.28
CA LYS A 450 19.22 29.26 24.42
C LYS A 450 18.04 28.64 25.15
N ASP A 451 18.23 27.38 25.55
CA ASP A 451 17.33 26.61 26.41
C ASP A 451 15.86 26.59 25.94
N ILE A 452 15.67 26.55 24.62
CA ILE A 452 14.34 26.42 24.01
C ILE A 452 13.75 25.09 24.48
N VAL A 453 12.61 25.13 25.16
CA VAL A 453 11.95 23.95 25.74
C VAL A 453 11.15 23.21 24.71
N LEU A 454 11.44 21.91 24.57
CA LEU A 454 10.70 20.96 23.75
C LEU A 454 10.24 19.79 24.63
N LYS A 455 9.42 18.90 24.07
CA LYS A 455 8.75 17.84 24.83
C LYS A 455 9.69 16.96 25.67
N TYR A 456 10.81 16.51 25.11
CA TYR A 456 11.74 15.56 25.76
C TYR A 456 13.13 16.13 26.02
N PHE A 457 13.42 17.30 25.48
CA PHE A 457 14.73 17.93 25.57
C PHE A 457 14.66 19.43 25.35
N ASN A 458 15.68 20.14 25.87
CA ASN A 458 15.88 21.55 25.55
C ASN A 458 16.99 21.70 24.53
N VAL A 459 16.88 22.71 23.66
CA VAL A 459 17.88 22.97 22.63
C VAL A 459 18.50 24.36 22.77
N THR A 460 19.79 24.45 22.48
CA THR A 460 20.53 25.72 22.42
C THR A 460 21.31 25.76 21.13
N PHE A 461 21.06 26.76 20.29
CA PHE A 461 21.75 26.95 19.02
C PHE A 461 22.91 27.93 19.15
N TYR A 462 24.04 27.59 18.52
CA TYR A 462 25.24 28.40 18.48
C TYR A 462 25.54 28.86 17.05
N LYS A 463 26.06 30.08 16.90
CA LYS A 463 26.44 30.67 15.59
C LYS A 463 27.48 29.85 14.82
N LYS A 464 28.23 28.97 15.50
CA LYS A 464 29.19 28.03 14.89
C LYS A 464 28.54 26.88 14.12
N GLY A 465 27.19 26.84 14.04
CA GLY A 465 26.45 25.79 13.35
C GLY A 465 26.24 24.52 14.18
N THR A 466 26.25 24.62 15.51
CA THR A 466 25.99 23.52 16.42
C THR A 466 24.72 23.74 17.20
N CYS A 467 24.03 22.64 17.50
CA CYS A 467 22.92 22.58 18.44
C CYS A 467 23.30 21.70 19.63
N HIS A 468 23.12 22.23 20.83
CA HIS A 468 23.24 21.49 22.07
C HIS A 468 21.86 21.00 22.49
N ILE A 469 21.71 19.69 22.63
CA ILE A 469 20.48 19.04 23.08
C ILE A 469 20.70 18.57 24.51
N THR A 470 19.81 18.96 25.41
CA THR A 470 19.85 18.54 26.82
C THR A 470 18.56 17.77 27.11
N PHE A 471 18.66 16.46 27.31
CA PHE A 471 17.51 15.60 27.60
C PHE A 471 16.97 15.91 29.01
N THR A 472 15.65 16.02 29.12
CA THR A 472 14.99 16.41 30.37
C THR A 472 14.68 15.21 31.28
N ASN A 473 14.39 14.03 30.66
CA ASN A 473 14.06 12.80 31.37
C ASN A 473 15.22 11.79 31.32
N GLU A 474 15.90 11.59 32.47
CA GLU A 474 17.07 10.70 32.57
C GLU A 474 16.70 9.22 32.47
N GLU A 475 15.52 8.81 32.96
CA GLU A 475 15.05 7.43 32.87
C GLU A 475 14.73 7.04 31.41
N LEU A 476 14.12 7.97 30.68
CA LEU A 476 13.85 7.77 29.26
C LEU A 476 15.14 7.75 28.43
N LEU A 477 16.11 8.59 28.76
CA LEU A 477 17.45 8.56 28.17
C LEU A 477 18.16 7.24 28.47
N LYS A 478 18.02 6.70 29.69
CA LYS A 478 18.54 5.38 30.06
C LYS A 478 17.92 4.27 29.21
N LYS A 479 16.61 4.32 29.02
CA LYS A 479 15.90 3.38 28.12
C LYS A 479 16.42 3.45 26.69
N PHE A 480 16.63 4.65 26.15
CA PHE A 480 17.24 4.88 24.84
C PHE A 480 18.65 4.28 24.75
N ASN A 481 19.47 4.49 25.78
CA ASN A 481 20.84 3.95 25.85
C ASN A 481 20.85 2.41 25.90
N ILE A 482 19.97 1.79 26.67
CA ILE A 482 19.85 0.32 26.75
C ILE A 482 19.46 -0.24 25.38
N PHE A 483 18.42 0.35 24.74
CA PHE A 483 17.96 -0.08 23.41
C PHE A 483 19.10 -0.01 22.38
N GLY A 484 19.78 1.14 22.28
CA GLY A 484 20.87 1.33 21.34
C GLY A 484 22.06 0.39 21.60
N ALA A 485 22.46 0.25 22.87
CA ALA A 485 23.59 -0.62 23.25
C ALA A 485 23.30 -2.12 23.02
N GLN A 486 22.05 -2.57 23.21
CA GLN A 486 21.66 -3.96 22.88
C GLN A 486 21.73 -4.22 21.37
N HIS A 487 21.21 -3.31 20.54
CA HIS A 487 21.24 -3.47 19.09
C HIS A 487 22.66 -3.38 18.50
N LYS A 488 23.56 -2.66 19.18
CA LYS A 488 24.98 -2.62 18.80
C LYS A 488 25.77 -3.84 19.28
N GLY A 489 25.15 -4.73 20.04
CA GLY A 489 25.84 -5.87 20.65
C GLY A 489 26.86 -5.46 21.72
N TRP A 490 26.72 -4.28 22.30
CA TRP A 490 27.60 -3.79 23.37
C TRP A 490 27.19 -4.32 24.75
N LEU A 491 25.94 -4.71 24.90
CA LEU A 491 25.45 -5.39 26.09
C LEU A 491 25.39 -6.91 25.84
N PRO A 492 25.66 -7.74 26.85
CA PRO A 492 25.60 -9.19 26.69
C PRO A 492 24.16 -9.66 26.40
N PRO A 493 23.94 -10.74 25.64
CA PRO A 493 22.61 -11.27 25.35
C PRO A 493 21.79 -11.66 26.58
N SER A 494 22.47 -11.86 27.71
CA SER A 494 21.90 -12.14 29.02
C SER A 494 21.45 -10.89 29.78
N TYR A 495 21.77 -9.68 29.29
CA TYR A 495 21.36 -8.41 29.91
C TYR A 495 19.83 -8.32 30.00
N GLY A 496 19.36 -8.03 31.20
CA GLY A 496 17.91 -7.97 31.49
C GLY A 496 17.21 -9.33 31.66
N LYS A 497 17.94 -10.46 31.47
CA LYS A 497 17.39 -11.83 31.60
C LYS A 497 17.96 -12.59 32.78
N LYS A 498 19.19 -12.29 33.20
CA LYS A 498 19.89 -12.91 34.33
C LYS A 498 20.06 -11.94 35.48
N LYS A 499 19.97 -12.42 36.72
CA LYS A 499 20.39 -11.62 37.88
C LYS A 499 21.88 -11.34 37.82
N TYR A 500 22.31 -10.19 38.36
CA TYR A 500 23.73 -9.82 38.38
C TYR A 500 24.62 -10.89 39.03
N SER A 501 24.12 -11.50 40.15
CA SER A 501 24.81 -12.60 40.82
C SER A 501 25.18 -13.76 39.91
N ASP A 502 24.31 -14.07 38.95
CA ASP A 502 24.36 -15.26 38.08
C ASP A 502 25.14 -15.03 36.78
N MET A 503 25.64 -13.80 36.59
CA MET A 503 26.45 -13.41 35.44
C MET A 503 27.88 -13.90 35.56
N THR A 504 28.52 -14.18 34.41
CA THR A 504 29.96 -14.46 34.33
C THR A 504 30.78 -13.22 34.68
N SER A 505 32.08 -13.39 34.96
CA SER A 505 33.01 -12.28 35.21
C SER A 505 33.08 -11.28 34.05
N GLU A 506 33.02 -11.77 32.80
CA GLU A 506 33.03 -10.95 31.59
C GLU A 506 31.72 -10.14 31.44
N GLU A 507 30.56 -10.80 31.64
CA GLU A 507 29.25 -10.13 31.63
C GLU A 507 29.18 -9.03 32.70
N LYS A 508 29.67 -9.31 33.93
CA LYS A 508 29.75 -8.33 35.02
C LYS A 508 30.64 -7.14 34.69
N ALA A 509 31.79 -7.39 34.02
CA ALA A 509 32.69 -6.32 33.59
C ALA A 509 31.98 -5.35 32.63
N VAL A 510 31.27 -5.88 31.62
CA VAL A 510 30.51 -5.08 30.64
C VAL A 510 29.40 -4.28 31.34
N VAL A 511 28.61 -4.92 32.22
CA VAL A 511 27.53 -4.25 32.95
C VAL A 511 28.09 -3.16 33.90
N ASN A 512 29.24 -3.39 34.54
CA ASN A 512 29.88 -2.37 35.39
C ASN A 512 30.41 -1.19 34.58
N ASP A 513 30.95 -1.42 33.38
CA ASP A 513 31.37 -0.33 32.49
C ASP A 513 30.18 0.48 31.98
N PHE A 514 29.06 -0.18 31.74
CA PHE A 514 27.84 0.46 31.23
C PHE A 514 27.14 1.29 32.32
N GLU A 515 26.73 0.67 33.42
CA GLU A 515 25.90 1.34 34.43
C GLU A 515 26.21 0.94 35.90
N GLY A 516 26.78 -0.23 36.12
CA GLY A 516 27.08 -0.78 37.45
C GLY A 516 25.93 -1.62 38.05
N GLU A 517 26.25 -2.41 39.09
CA GLU A 517 25.35 -3.38 39.72
C GLU A 517 24.06 -2.75 40.23
N VAL A 518 24.15 -1.57 40.90
CA VAL A 518 23.00 -0.90 41.50
C VAL A 518 21.98 -0.47 40.45
N GLU A 519 22.46 0.13 39.37
CA GLU A 519 21.59 0.58 38.27
C GLU A 519 21.04 -0.61 37.47
N TYR A 520 21.82 -1.66 37.28
CA TYR A 520 21.33 -2.90 36.69
C TYR A 520 20.20 -3.55 37.51
N SER A 521 20.33 -3.52 38.85
CA SER A 521 19.28 -4.04 39.75
C SER A 521 17.95 -3.27 39.58
N LYS A 522 18.01 -1.96 39.34
CA LYS A 522 16.82 -1.15 39.03
C LYS A 522 16.20 -1.57 37.68
N VAL A 523 17.01 -1.83 36.65
CA VAL A 523 16.54 -2.33 35.37
C VAL A 523 15.84 -3.68 35.53
N MET A 524 16.43 -4.59 36.29
CA MET A 524 15.84 -5.91 36.57
C MET A 524 14.52 -5.84 37.35
N SER A 525 14.40 -4.89 38.30
CA SER A 525 13.16 -4.68 39.07
C SER A 525 12.02 -4.10 38.26
N ASN A 526 12.33 -3.40 37.15
CA ASN A 526 11.34 -2.79 36.25
C ASN A 526 11.65 -3.12 34.78
N SER A 527 11.88 -4.41 34.51
CA SER A 527 12.30 -4.89 33.20
C SER A 527 11.29 -4.58 32.09
N GLN A 528 10.00 -4.56 32.38
CA GLN A 528 8.94 -4.20 31.43
C GLN A 528 9.05 -2.76 30.92
N TYR A 529 9.58 -1.84 31.72
CA TYR A 529 9.80 -0.46 31.31
C TYR A 529 11.06 -0.29 30.48
N TYR A 530 12.19 -0.91 30.91
CA TYR A 530 13.50 -0.63 30.31
C TYR A 530 13.81 -1.52 29.11
N LEU A 531 13.29 -2.76 29.09
CA LEU A 531 13.58 -3.72 28.05
C LEU A 531 12.46 -3.71 27.01
N PHE A 532 12.85 -3.51 25.79
CA PHE A 532 11.92 -3.46 24.69
C PHE A 532 11.66 -4.89 24.19
N ASP A 533 10.43 -5.39 24.31
CA ASP A 533 9.99 -6.62 23.70
C ASP A 533 8.96 -6.28 22.61
N ALA A 534 9.37 -6.44 21.35
CA ALA A 534 8.53 -6.15 20.19
C ALA A 534 7.19 -6.95 20.17
N ASN A 535 7.10 -8.02 20.97
CA ASN A 535 5.89 -8.82 21.11
C ASN A 535 4.86 -8.27 22.11
N ASN A 536 5.18 -7.22 22.87
CA ASN A 536 4.31 -6.62 23.89
C ASN A 536 3.65 -5.31 23.47
N ILE A 537 3.65 -4.97 22.17
CA ILE A 537 2.92 -3.80 21.70
C ILE A 537 1.43 -4.15 21.64
N THR A 538 0.75 -3.98 22.76
CA THR A 538 -0.68 -3.70 22.75
C THR A 538 -0.86 -2.44 21.93
N MET A 539 -1.60 -2.54 20.82
CA MET A 539 -2.02 -1.37 20.06
C MET A 539 -2.54 -0.34 21.05
N LEU A 540 -1.93 0.85 21.04
CA LEU A 540 -2.49 2.01 21.70
C LEU A 540 -3.81 2.28 20.98
N GLU A 541 -4.90 1.77 21.55
CA GLU A 541 -6.25 2.19 21.19
C GLU A 541 -6.28 3.71 21.34
N ASP A 542 -6.69 4.34 20.25
CA ASP A 542 -6.93 5.77 20.15
C ASP A 542 -7.88 6.20 21.29
N LYS A 543 -7.33 6.62 22.43
CA LYS A 543 -8.06 7.29 23.51
C LYS A 543 -8.14 8.78 23.20
N SER A 544 -8.66 9.13 22.03
CA SER A 544 -9.15 10.47 21.74
C SER A 544 -10.55 10.32 21.14
N ALA A 545 -11.51 10.09 22.05
CA ALA A 545 -12.91 10.39 21.80
C ALA A 545 -13.13 11.90 21.94
#